data_5eeca2a816d2e7b022d159e931c9203f
#
_entry.id   5eeca2a816d2e7b022d159e931c9203f
#
_cell.length_a   1.000
_cell.length_b   1.000
_cell.length_c   1.000
_cell.angle_alpha   90.00
_cell.angle_beta   90.00
_cell.angle_gamma   90.00
#
_symmetry.space_group_name_H-M   'P 1'
#
loop_
_entity.id
_entity.type
_entity.pdbx_description
1 polymer ?
#
loop_
_entity_poly.entity_id
_entity_poly.type
_entity_poly.pdbx_seq_one_letter_code
_entity_poly.pdbx_strand_id
1 'polypeptide(L)'
;MELNQLSCFLQAAKTEHITQAAEQLHMTQPALSKVIARLEDDLGVRLFDREGKHIRLNEYGQVALRYTEQILYTIGDMQAELEEMADGRAGSVRVGSAFPAGEPNWMLNCTRGFALERPDVSFRLRQYDSRKLRAALEDREIDLAISTIPLQGERICWQELFVERMGIILSRYHPLADRPTLSLSDLRKERFYCNNANSDVQELTYVFCERAGFRPNVHFECEFASFIGEAVSLGYGISLISERGYLQSMRKPHRKAWEDNIAFRPLEEEYCRRFCGVAYLEDRRLPRAAQAFYEYLTDHREKGGQVL
;
A
#
# COMPACT_ATOMS: atom_id res chain seq x y z
N MET A 1 -12.64 28.06 19.51
CA MET A 1 -11.84 27.13 18.66
C MET A 1 -12.33 27.23 17.22
N GLU A 2 -11.41 27.47 16.26
CA GLU A 2 -11.69 27.70 14.82
C GLU A 2 -10.93 26.68 13.97
N LEU A 3 -11.43 26.37 12.77
CA LEU A 3 -10.78 25.42 11.84
C LEU A 3 -9.36 25.84 11.44
N ASN A 4 -9.15 27.14 11.27
CA ASN A 4 -7.84 27.69 10.96
C ASN A 4 -6.82 27.42 12.09
N GLN A 5 -7.24 27.47 13.35
CA GLN A 5 -6.37 27.14 14.49
C GLN A 5 -5.98 25.65 14.46
N LEU A 6 -6.92 24.77 14.11
CA LEU A 6 -6.64 23.34 13.96
C LEU A 6 -5.67 23.05 12.81
N SER A 7 -5.84 23.70 11.66
CA SER A 7 -4.92 23.57 10.51
C SER A 7 -3.50 24.05 10.86
N CYS A 8 -3.40 25.20 11.56
CA CYS A 8 -2.12 25.72 12.03
C CYS A 8 -1.45 24.78 13.05
N PHE A 9 -2.23 24.24 13.98
CA PHE A 9 -1.75 23.27 14.95
C PHE A 9 -1.25 22.00 14.27
N LEU A 10 -2.00 21.42 13.32
CA LEU A 10 -1.60 20.23 12.57
C LEU A 10 -0.27 20.45 11.86
N GLN A 11 -0.07 21.59 11.23
CA GLN A 11 1.18 21.90 10.53
C GLN A 11 2.36 22.05 11.50
N ALA A 12 2.15 22.70 12.64
CA ALA A 12 3.15 22.83 13.69
C ALA A 12 3.53 21.48 14.32
N ALA A 13 2.53 20.60 14.51
CA ALA A 13 2.72 19.25 15.02
C ALA A 13 3.54 18.36 14.06
N LYS A 14 3.28 18.46 12.75
CA LYS A 14 4.02 17.67 11.73
C LYS A 14 5.48 18.09 11.58
N THR A 15 5.79 19.37 11.78
CA THR A 15 7.16 19.88 11.59
C THR A 15 7.97 19.91 12.88
N GLU A 16 7.33 19.95 14.04
CA GLU A 16 7.91 20.21 15.36
C GLU A 16 8.82 21.45 15.37
N HIS A 17 8.60 22.37 14.42
CA HIS A 17 9.40 23.58 14.24
C HIS A 17 8.53 24.75 13.78
N ILE A 18 8.28 25.70 14.70
CA ILE A 18 7.33 26.81 14.47
C ILE A 18 7.66 27.67 13.24
N THR A 19 8.96 27.96 13.00
CA THR A 19 9.36 28.79 11.86
C THR A 19 9.08 28.07 10.54
N GLN A 20 9.42 26.80 10.45
CA GLN A 20 9.18 25.99 9.26
C GLN A 20 7.68 25.81 8.99
N ALA A 21 6.89 25.57 10.04
CA ALA A 21 5.43 25.51 9.93
C ALA A 21 4.85 26.83 9.42
N ALA A 22 5.33 27.96 9.93
CA ALA A 22 4.87 29.29 9.50
C ALA A 22 5.20 29.56 8.03
N GLU A 23 6.38 29.20 7.55
CA GLU A 23 6.79 29.31 6.15
C GLU A 23 5.86 28.48 5.24
N GLN A 24 5.56 27.24 5.61
CA GLN A 24 4.66 26.38 4.85
C GLN A 24 3.21 26.86 4.82
N LEU A 25 2.78 27.58 5.86
CA LEU A 25 1.47 28.22 5.95
C LEU A 25 1.43 29.64 5.37
N HIS A 26 2.54 30.14 4.80
CA HIS A 26 2.70 31.52 4.33
C HIS A 26 2.36 32.56 5.42
N MET A 27 2.73 32.28 6.65
CA MET A 27 2.53 33.12 7.83
C MET A 27 3.85 33.56 8.43
N THR A 28 3.80 34.62 9.25
CA THR A 28 4.96 34.94 10.10
C THR A 28 4.97 34.07 11.35
N GLN A 29 6.17 33.73 11.84
CA GLN A 29 6.33 32.92 13.06
C GLN A 29 5.56 33.50 14.28
N PRO A 30 5.54 34.84 14.55
CA PRO A 30 4.73 35.39 15.64
C PRO A 30 3.24 35.20 15.44
N ALA A 31 2.76 35.27 14.19
CA ALA A 31 1.34 35.05 13.88
C ALA A 31 0.93 33.60 14.17
N LEU A 32 1.72 32.63 13.69
CA LEU A 32 1.46 31.20 13.97
C LEU A 32 1.51 30.91 15.47
N SER A 33 2.53 31.43 16.19
CA SER A 33 2.62 31.23 17.65
C SER A 33 1.40 31.79 18.39
N LYS A 34 0.85 32.92 17.93
CA LYS A 34 -0.36 33.51 18.52
C LYS A 34 -1.61 32.65 18.23
N VAL A 35 -1.71 32.06 17.04
CA VAL A 35 -2.81 31.14 16.69
C VAL A 35 -2.78 29.90 17.57
N ILE A 36 -1.59 29.30 17.75
CA ILE A 36 -1.43 28.13 18.62
C ILE A 36 -1.73 28.48 20.07
N ALA A 37 -1.22 29.58 20.58
CA ALA A 37 -1.51 30.01 21.96
C ALA A 37 -3.02 30.19 22.20
N ARG A 38 -3.76 30.77 21.24
CA ARG A 38 -5.22 30.87 21.33
C ARG A 38 -5.90 29.51 21.35
N LEU A 39 -5.43 28.55 20.55
CA LEU A 39 -5.96 27.18 20.57
C LEU A 39 -5.72 26.53 21.93
N GLU A 40 -4.52 26.67 22.49
CA GLU A 40 -4.19 26.17 23.84
C GLU A 40 -5.06 26.81 24.92
N ASP A 41 -5.31 28.12 24.80
CA ASP A 41 -6.21 28.86 25.71
C ASP A 41 -7.66 28.36 25.58
N ASP A 42 -8.15 28.16 24.35
CA ASP A 42 -9.50 27.61 24.09
C ASP A 42 -9.66 26.18 24.67
N LEU A 43 -8.61 25.38 24.63
CA LEU A 43 -8.61 23.99 25.15
C LEU A 43 -8.27 23.92 26.65
N GLY A 44 -7.73 24.98 27.23
CA GLY A 44 -7.33 25.05 28.63
C GLY A 44 -6.07 24.26 28.98
N VAL A 45 -5.30 23.79 27.98
CA VAL A 45 -4.10 22.97 28.16
C VAL A 45 -3.02 23.38 27.16
N ARG A 46 -1.75 23.20 27.52
CA ARG A 46 -0.63 23.31 26.58
C ARG A 46 -0.54 22.06 25.74
N LEU A 47 -0.26 22.23 24.43
CA LEU A 47 -0.16 21.14 23.47
C LEU A 47 1.30 20.82 23.12
N PHE A 48 2.20 21.77 23.35
CA PHE A 48 3.62 21.65 23.05
C PHE A 48 4.48 21.95 24.28
N ASP A 49 5.54 21.16 24.42
CA ASP A 49 6.68 21.49 25.25
C ASP A 49 7.71 22.26 24.43
N ARG A 50 8.40 23.23 25.04
CA ARG A 50 9.39 24.04 24.39
C ARG A 50 10.80 23.55 24.73
N GLU A 51 11.52 23.08 23.72
CA GLU A 51 12.93 22.67 23.83
C GLU A 51 13.81 23.64 23.02
N GLY A 52 14.15 24.79 23.60
CA GLY A 52 14.92 25.84 22.92
C GLY A 52 14.20 26.45 21.71
N LYS A 53 14.68 26.16 20.48
CA LYS A 53 14.06 26.61 19.23
C LYS A 53 13.04 25.62 18.65
N HIS A 54 12.96 24.43 19.22
CA HIS A 54 12.04 23.37 18.81
C HIS A 54 10.83 23.31 19.73
N ILE A 55 9.76 22.75 19.21
CA ILE A 55 8.56 22.39 19.95
C ILE A 55 8.37 20.89 19.83
N ARG A 56 7.86 20.26 20.87
CA ARG A 56 7.48 18.85 20.87
C ARG A 56 6.05 18.70 21.35
N LEU A 57 5.29 17.82 20.72
CA LEU A 57 3.98 17.46 21.23
C LEU A 57 4.12 16.79 22.60
N ASN A 58 3.41 17.32 23.59
CA ASN A 58 3.22 16.65 24.87
C ASN A 58 2.01 15.67 24.79
N GLU A 59 1.67 14.99 25.88
CA GLU A 59 0.56 14.03 25.93
C GLU A 59 -0.79 14.64 25.48
N TYR A 60 -1.07 15.89 25.90
CA TYR A 60 -2.27 16.61 25.47
C TYR A 60 -2.23 16.93 23.98
N GLY A 61 -1.06 17.32 23.47
CA GLY A 61 -0.83 17.59 22.06
C GLY A 61 -1.03 16.36 21.18
N GLN A 62 -0.62 15.18 21.64
CA GLN A 62 -0.83 13.92 20.91
C GLN A 62 -2.34 13.58 20.82
N VAL A 63 -3.09 13.77 21.91
CA VAL A 63 -4.55 13.60 21.89
C VAL A 63 -5.18 14.63 20.95
N ALA A 64 -4.81 15.92 21.08
CA ALA A 64 -5.34 16.98 20.23
C ALA A 64 -5.03 16.74 18.74
N LEU A 65 -3.82 16.25 18.40
CA LEU A 65 -3.42 15.92 17.02
C LEU A 65 -4.37 14.89 16.41
N ARG A 66 -4.60 13.80 17.08
CA ARG A 66 -5.49 12.74 16.61
C ARG A 66 -6.90 13.24 16.29
N TYR A 67 -7.50 14.04 17.20
CA TYR A 67 -8.82 14.61 16.95
C TYR A 67 -8.82 15.72 15.89
N THR A 68 -7.76 16.53 15.83
CA THR A 68 -7.60 17.57 14.80
C THR A 68 -7.57 16.97 13.40
N GLU A 69 -6.80 15.89 13.22
CA GLU A 69 -6.76 15.15 11.97
C GLU A 69 -8.15 14.64 11.59
N GLN A 70 -8.86 14.00 12.51
CA GLN A 70 -10.22 13.50 12.27
C GLN A 70 -11.18 14.59 11.83
N ILE A 71 -11.17 15.76 12.51
CA ILE A 71 -12.04 16.88 12.19
C ILE A 71 -11.75 17.44 10.79
N LEU A 72 -10.48 17.72 10.50
CA LEU A 72 -10.09 18.29 9.21
C LEU A 72 -10.38 17.34 8.05
N TYR A 73 -10.14 16.05 8.24
CA TYR A 73 -10.48 15.03 7.25
C TYR A 73 -12.01 14.89 7.05
N THR A 74 -12.78 14.93 8.15
CA THR A 74 -14.24 14.86 8.05
C THR A 74 -14.81 16.02 7.25
N ILE A 75 -14.22 17.22 7.40
CA ILE A 75 -14.60 18.39 6.61
C ILE A 75 -14.24 18.22 5.15
N GLY A 76 -13.04 17.70 4.87
CA GLY A 76 -12.62 17.39 3.51
C GLY A 76 -13.51 16.33 2.83
N ASP A 77 -13.89 15.28 3.56
CA ASP A 77 -14.80 14.25 3.07
C ASP A 77 -16.20 14.84 2.80
N MET A 78 -16.71 15.71 3.69
CA MET A 78 -18.00 16.41 3.48
C MET A 78 -17.96 17.30 2.23
N GLN A 79 -16.90 18.08 2.04
CA GLN A 79 -16.74 18.95 0.87
C GLN A 79 -16.70 18.12 -0.42
N ALA A 80 -15.92 17.03 -0.42
CA ALA A 80 -15.84 16.13 -1.57
C ALA A 80 -17.21 15.49 -1.90
N GLU A 81 -17.96 15.04 -0.88
CA GLU A 81 -19.29 14.45 -1.08
C GLU A 81 -20.29 15.49 -1.65
N LEU A 82 -20.23 16.71 -1.17
CA LEU A 82 -21.08 17.80 -1.67
C LEU A 82 -20.73 18.20 -3.11
N GLU A 83 -19.45 18.26 -3.45
CA GLU A 83 -18.99 18.53 -4.82
C GLU A 83 -19.44 17.42 -5.78
N GLU A 84 -19.31 16.16 -5.36
CA GLU A 84 -19.74 14.99 -6.15
C GLU A 84 -21.27 15.00 -6.39
N MET A 85 -22.06 15.35 -5.35
CA MET A 85 -23.51 15.51 -5.48
C MET A 85 -23.89 16.66 -6.43
N ALA A 86 -23.15 17.77 -6.38
CA ALA A 86 -23.39 18.93 -7.25
C ALA A 86 -23.07 18.60 -8.72
N ASP A 87 -22.06 17.76 -8.96
CA ASP A 87 -21.68 17.30 -10.30
C ASP A 87 -22.56 16.14 -10.84
N GLY A 88 -23.55 15.68 -10.08
CA GLY A 88 -24.40 14.54 -10.44
C GLY A 88 -23.67 13.20 -10.47
N ARG A 89 -22.52 13.08 -9.78
CA ARG A 89 -21.75 11.83 -9.64
C ARG A 89 -22.14 11.11 -8.36
N ALA A 90 -22.13 9.79 -8.40
CA ALA A 90 -22.42 8.96 -7.21
C ALA A 90 -21.21 8.78 -6.28
N GLY A 91 -20.14 9.51 -6.51
CA GLY A 91 -18.96 9.52 -5.66
C GLY A 91 -17.67 9.09 -6.34
N SER A 92 -16.56 9.21 -5.61
CA SER A 92 -15.25 8.70 -6.04
C SER A 92 -14.69 7.72 -5.01
N VAL A 93 -13.92 6.73 -5.47
CA VAL A 93 -13.20 5.77 -4.63
C VAL A 93 -11.70 6.03 -4.77
N ARG A 94 -11.05 6.40 -3.67
CA ARG A 94 -9.61 6.58 -3.61
C ARG A 94 -8.97 5.27 -3.16
N VAL A 95 -8.30 4.57 -4.08
CA VAL A 95 -7.68 3.26 -3.80
C VAL A 95 -6.17 3.40 -3.87
N GLY A 96 -5.48 3.00 -2.81
CA GLY A 96 -4.05 2.76 -2.80
C GLY A 96 -3.76 1.28 -3.07
N SER A 97 -2.71 0.99 -3.83
CA SER A 97 -2.33 -0.39 -4.13
C SER A 97 -0.83 -0.59 -3.99
N ALA A 98 -0.42 -1.66 -3.29
CA ALA A 98 0.95 -2.13 -3.22
C ALA A 98 1.25 -3.25 -4.23
N PHE A 99 0.34 -3.57 -5.12
CA PHE A 99 0.59 -4.57 -6.16
C PHE A 99 1.75 -4.12 -7.06
N PRO A 100 2.67 -5.03 -7.41
CA PRO A 100 3.73 -4.73 -8.35
C PRO A 100 3.19 -4.23 -9.69
N ALA A 101 3.90 -3.28 -10.31
CA ALA A 101 3.58 -2.83 -11.66
C ALA A 101 3.61 -4.02 -12.62
N GLY A 102 2.49 -4.38 -13.21
CA GLY A 102 2.35 -5.53 -14.12
C GLY A 102 1.44 -6.65 -13.64
N GLU A 103 0.98 -6.62 -12.38
CA GLU A 103 -0.06 -7.54 -11.86
C GLU A 103 -1.46 -6.91 -11.71
N PRO A 104 -1.86 -5.88 -12.47
CA PRO A 104 -3.11 -5.15 -12.21
C PRO A 104 -4.37 -5.80 -12.77
N ASN A 105 -4.27 -6.97 -13.44
CA ASN A 105 -5.44 -7.53 -14.12
C ASN A 105 -6.59 -7.83 -13.14
N TRP A 106 -6.30 -8.32 -11.94
CA TRP A 106 -7.34 -8.54 -10.94
C TRP A 106 -8.02 -7.22 -10.53
N MET A 107 -7.24 -6.21 -10.16
CA MET A 107 -7.78 -4.90 -9.78
C MET A 107 -8.53 -4.25 -10.94
N LEU A 108 -7.99 -4.32 -12.16
CA LEU A 108 -8.65 -3.80 -13.34
C LEU A 108 -9.98 -4.51 -13.61
N ASN A 109 -10.03 -5.82 -13.44
CA ASN A 109 -11.27 -6.58 -13.59
C ASN A 109 -12.29 -6.21 -12.51
N CYS A 110 -11.88 -6.06 -11.26
CA CYS A 110 -12.75 -5.62 -10.17
C CYS A 110 -13.29 -4.20 -10.41
N THR A 111 -12.42 -3.26 -10.78
CA THR A 111 -12.86 -1.87 -11.07
C THR A 111 -13.77 -1.81 -12.29
N ARG A 112 -13.48 -2.60 -13.35
CA ARG A 112 -14.35 -2.70 -14.53
C ARG A 112 -15.70 -3.34 -14.20
N GLY A 113 -15.70 -4.43 -13.44
CA GLY A 113 -16.94 -5.11 -13.02
C GLY A 113 -17.83 -4.18 -12.20
N PHE A 114 -17.24 -3.51 -11.22
CA PHE A 114 -17.97 -2.54 -10.41
C PHE A 114 -18.47 -1.33 -11.21
N ALA A 115 -17.69 -0.83 -12.18
CA ALA A 115 -18.09 0.27 -13.04
C ALA A 115 -19.28 -0.09 -13.99
N LEU A 116 -19.47 -1.36 -14.29
CA LEU A 116 -20.67 -1.81 -15.04
C LEU A 116 -21.93 -1.76 -14.17
N GLU A 117 -21.81 -2.00 -12.86
CA GLU A 117 -22.92 -1.91 -11.90
C GLU A 117 -23.18 -0.49 -11.43
N ARG A 118 -22.12 0.32 -11.34
CA ARG A 118 -22.13 1.71 -10.84
C ARG A 118 -21.34 2.63 -11.77
N PRO A 119 -21.88 2.95 -12.96
CA PRO A 119 -21.16 3.73 -13.99
C PRO A 119 -20.92 5.20 -13.60
N ASP A 120 -21.62 5.69 -12.62
CA ASP A 120 -21.56 7.04 -12.05
C ASP A 120 -20.46 7.20 -10.98
N VAL A 121 -19.82 6.09 -10.54
CA VAL A 121 -18.69 6.13 -9.60
C VAL A 121 -17.37 6.25 -10.33
N SER A 122 -16.53 7.19 -9.88
CA SER A 122 -15.17 7.37 -10.40
C SER A 122 -14.13 6.69 -9.51
N PHE A 123 -12.97 6.36 -10.09
CA PHE A 123 -11.85 5.76 -9.35
C PHE A 123 -10.60 6.64 -9.43
N ARG A 124 -9.90 6.77 -8.30
CA ARG A 124 -8.55 7.33 -8.21
C ARG A 124 -7.64 6.24 -7.66
N LEU A 125 -6.91 5.56 -8.54
CA LEU A 125 -5.97 4.51 -8.17
C LEU A 125 -4.55 5.09 -8.11
N ARG A 126 -3.86 4.87 -6.98
CA ARG A 126 -2.45 5.22 -6.79
C ARG A 126 -1.66 4.00 -6.36
N GLN A 127 -0.45 3.88 -6.88
CA GLN A 127 0.50 2.85 -6.47
C GLN A 127 1.39 3.38 -5.35
N TYR A 128 1.61 2.54 -4.34
CA TYR A 128 2.46 2.79 -3.19
C TYR A 128 3.38 1.61 -2.92
N ASP A 129 4.49 1.84 -2.25
CA ASP A 129 5.15 0.78 -1.48
C ASP A 129 4.36 0.51 -0.18
N SER A 130 4.56 -0.66 0.44
CA SER A 130 3.76 -1.11 1.59
C SER A 130 3.81 -0.14 2.78
N ARG A 131 4.94 0.52 3.03
CA ARG A 131 5.09 1.48 4.13
C ARG A 131 4.30 2.75 3.86
N LYS A 132 4.41 3.28 2.63
CA LYS A 132 3.67 4.47 2.21
C LYS A 132 2.19 4.19 2.05
N LEU A 133 1.80 2.96 1.64
CA LEU A 133 0.42 2.55 1.55
C LEU A 133 -0.28 2.66 2.90
N ARG A 134 0.38 2.16 3.96
CA ARG A 134 -0.13 2.27 5.32
C ARG A 134 -0.27 3.73 5.74
N ALA A 135 0.77 4.55 5.56
CA ALA A 135 0.74 5.97 5.88
C ALA A 135 -0.38 6.70 5.14
N ALA A 136 -0.53 6.46 3.82
CA ALA A 136 -1.59 7.06 3.01
C ALA A 136 -3.00 6.68 3.50
N LEU A 137 -3.17 5.46 4.04
CA LEU A 137 -4.42 5.03 4.67
C LEU A 137 -4.65 5.74 6.00
N GLU A 138 -3.63 5.76 6.87
CA GLU A 138 -3.68 6.42 8.19
C GLU A 138 -3.86 7.95 8.05
N ASP A 139 -3.23 8.56 7.04
CA ASP A 139 -3.37 9.98 6.68
C ASP A 139 -4.64 10.27 5.86
N ARG A 140 -5.49 9.28 5.62
CA ARG A 140 -6.76 9.38 4.88
C ARG A 140 -6.64 9.94 3.46
N GLU A 141 -5.47 9.83 2.86
CA GLU A 141 -5.28 10.17 1.43
C GLU A 141 -6.04 9.20 0.52
N ILE A 142 -6.21 7.95 0.99
CA ILE A 142 -6.96 6.88 0.33
C ILE A 142 -8.08 6.37 1.23
N ASP A 143 -9.11 5.81 0.63
CA ASP A 143 -10.25 5.20 1.33
C ASP A 143 -10.02 3.72 1.59
N LEU A 144 -9.45 3.04 0.61
CA LEU A 144 -9.16 1.61 0.63
C LEU A 144 -7.71 1.37 0.24
N ALA A 145 -7.05 0.49 0.96
CA ALA A 145 -5.70 0.02 0.66
C ALA A 145 -5.75 -1.44 0.21
N ILE A 146 -5.22 -1.73 -0.98
CA ILE A 146 -5.07 -3.10 -1.48
C ILE A 146 -3.61 -3.50 -1.35
N SER A 147 -3.35 -4.55 -0.59
CA SER A 147 -2.01 -5.03 -0.30
C SER A 147 -1.87 -6.53 -0.54
N THR A 148 -0.63 -6.97 -0.74
CA THR A 148 -0.26 -8.38 -0.89
C THR A 148 0.33 -8.97 0.39
N ILE A 149 0.37 -8.19 1.45
CA ILE A 149 0.65 -8.60 2.83
C ILE A 149 -0.36 -7.93 3.76
N PRO A 150 -0.75 -8.57 4.88
CA PRO A 150 -1.67 -7.98 5.83
C PRO A 150 -1.14 -6.65 6.39
N LEU A 151 -1.90 -5.57 6.22
CA LEU A 151 -1.58 -4.29 6.85
C LEU A 151 -1.96 -4.34 8.33
N GLN A 152 -0.98 -4.07 9.19
CA GLN A 152 -1.16 -4.05 10.64
C GLN A 152 -1.23 -2.61 11.16
N GLY A 153 -2.12 -2.35 12.10
CA GLY A 153 -2.28 -1.06 12.80
C GLY A 153 -3.47 -1.11 13.75
N GLU A 154 -3.43 -0.33 14.84
CA GLU A 154 -4.48 -0.32 15.87
C GLU A 154 -5.87 0.05 15.32
N ARG A 155 -5.92 0.81 14.21
CA ARG A 155 -7.15 1.32 13.59
C ARG A 155 -7.38 0.75 12.19
N ILE A 156 -6.56 -0.22 11.77
CA ILE A 156 -6.65 -0.79 10.42
C ILE A 156 -7.43 -2.09 10.48
N CYS A 157 -8.57 -2.10 9.80
CA CYS A 157 -9.31 -3.32 9.50
C CYS A 157 -8.75 -3.93 8.23
N TRP A 158 -8.35 -5.19 8.29
CA TRP A 158 -7.87 -5.97 7.17
C TRP A 158 -8.84 -7.09 6.83
N GLN A 159 -9.23 -7.19 5.57
CA GLN A 159 -10.03 -8.28 5.04
C GLN A 159 -9.24 -9.01 3.95
N GLU A 160 -8.96 -10.28 4.18
CA GLU A 160 -8.39 -11.15 3.15
C GLU A 160 -9.39 -11.39 2.02
N LEU A 161 -8.95 -11.25 0.77
CA LEU A 161 -9.72 -11.47 -0.44
C LEU A 161 -9.35 -12.81 -1.10
N PHE A 162 -8.05 -13.10 -1.18
CA PHE A 162 -7.54 -14.37 -1.71
C PHE A 162 -6.09 -14.61 -1.28
N VAL A 163 -5.67 -15.87 -1.40
CA VAL A 163 -4.30 -16.31 -1.09
C VAL A 163 -3.65 -16.83 -2.36
N GLU A 164 -2.40 -16.47 -2.60
CA GLU A 164 -1.61 -16.93 -3.74
C GLU A 164 -0.45 -17.79 -3.28
N ARG A 165 -0.20 -18.85 -4.01
CA ARG A 165 1.00 -19.68 -3.87
C ARG A 165 2.18 -18.94 -4.49
N MET A 166 3.31 -18.95 -3.80
CA MET A 166 4.56 -18.40 -4.30
C MET A 166 5.44 -19.47 -4.90
N GLY A 167 6.26 -19.06 -5.84
CA GLY A 167 7.22 -19.93 -6.50
C GLY A 167 8.40 -19.14 -7.06
N ILE A 168 9.29 -19.85 -7.69
CA ILE A 168 10.51 -19.32 -8.27
C ILE A 168 10.42 -19.33 -9.79
N ILE A 169 10.76 -18.22 -10.41
CA ILE A 169 11.13 -18.19 -11.83
C ILE A 169 12.64 -18.36 -11.94
N LEU A 170 13.01 -19.18 -12.90
CA LEU A 170 14.39 -19.49 -13.24
C LEU A 170 14.50 -19.75 -14.74
N SER A 171 15.73 -19.73 -15.27
CA SER A 171 15.94 -20.10 -16.66
C SER A 171 15.48 -21.53 -16.91
N ARG A 172 14.86 -21.78 -18.05
CA ARG A 172 14.50 -23.13 -18.52
C ARG A 172 15.70 -24.09 -18.56
N TYR A 173 16.91 -23.57 -18.69
CA TYR A 173 18.16 -24.34 -18.74
C TYR A 173 18.83 -24.47 -17.35
N HIS A 174 18.19 -23.97 -16.30
CA HIS A 174 18.71 -24.08 -14.95
C HIS A 174 18.65 -25.52 -14.44
N PRO A 175 19.64 -26.00 -13.66
CA PRO A 175 19.63 -27.40 -13.14
C PRO A 175 18.38 -27.77 -12.32
N LEU A 176 17.74 -26.78 -11.71
CA LEU A 176 16.51 -26.97 -10.92
C LEU A 176 15.23 -26.91 -11.78
N ALA A 177 15.34 -26.58 -13.08
CA ALA A 177 14.18 -26.37 -13.93
C ALA A 177 13.36 -27.66 -14.21
N ASP A 178 13.96 -28.83 -14.11
CA ASP A 178 13.28 -30.11 -14.37
C ASP A 178 12.52 -30.64 -13.13
N ARG A 179 12.69 -30.01 -11.96
CA ARG A 179 11.98 -30.44 -10.76
C ARG A 179 10.54 -29.95 -10.80
N PRO A 180 9.55 -30.73 -10.32
CA PRO A 180 8.15 -30.28 -10.30
C PRO A 180 7.91 -29.18 -9.27
N THR A 181 8.64 -29.20 -8.16
CA THR A 181 8.60 -28.24 -7.05
C THR A 181 10.00 -27.94 -6.55
N LEU A 182 10.18 -26.88 -5.79
CA LEU A 182 11.45 -26.53 -5.14
C LEU A 182 11.24 -26.30 -3.64
N SER A 183 12.17 -26.85 -2.84
CA SER A 183 12.30 -26.43 -1.46
C SER A 183 13.16 -25.16 -1.37
N LEU A 184 12.88 -24.30 -0.41
CA LEU A 184 13.74 -23.14 -0.13
C LEU A 184 15.19 -23.54 0.17
N SER A 185 15.41 -24.72 0.73
CA SER A 185 16.77 -25.23 0.97
C SER A 185 17.58 -25.44 -0.31
N ASP A 186 16.93 -25.73 -1.43
CA ASP A 186 17.58 -25.89 -2.74
C ASP A 186 18.13 -24.54 -3.25
N LEU A 187 17.57 -23.45 -2.78
CA LEU A 187 17.85 -22.07 -3.24
C LEU A 187 18.96 -21.38 -2.45
N ARG A 188 19.52 -22.03 -1.42
CA ARG A 188 20.50 -21.43 -0.50
C ARG A 188 21.75 -20.86 -1.19
N LYS A 189 22.14 -21.43 -2.33
CA LYS A 189 23.35 -21.03 -3.08
C LYS A 189 23.01 -20.17 -4.31
N GLU A 190 21.73 -19.96 -4.59
CA GLU A 190 21.30 -19.27 -5.78
C GLU A 190 21.43 -17.75 -5.62
N ARG A 191 21.60 -17.07 -6.76
CA ARG A 191 21.60 -15.61 -6.83
C ARG A 191 20.19 -15.11 -7.02
N PHE A 192 19.69 -14.30 -6.10
CA PHE A 192 18.37 -13.71 -6.21
C PHE A 192 18.43 -12.39 -6.96
N TYR A 193 17.51 -12.23 -7.89
CA TYR A 193 17.18 -10.98 -8.57
C TYR A 193 15.83 -10.54 -8.03
N CYS A 194 15.81 -9.42 -7.33
CA CYS A 194 14.63 -8.97 -6.58
C CYS A 194 14.12 -7.62 -7.08
N ASN A 195 12.85 -7.35 -6.80
CA ASN A 195 12.36 -5.98 -6.86
C ASN A 195 13.08 -5.13 -5.80
N ASN A 196 12.92 -3.80 -5.88
CA ASN A 196 13.57 -2.88 -4.95
C ASN A 196 13.16 -3.10 -3.48
N ALA A 197 13.92 -2.50 -2.56
CA ALA A 197 13.82 -2.67 -1.11
C ALA A 197 12.45 -2.33 -0.46
N ASN A 198 11.50 -1.80 -1.24
CA ASN A 198 10.16 -1.43 -0.76
C ASN A 198 9.06 -2.30 -1.40
N SER A 199 9.44 -3.37 -2.06
CA SER A 199 8.50 -4.31 -2.69
C SER A 199 8.10 -5.41 -1.72
N ASP A 200 6.79 -5.68 -1.62
CA ASP A 200 6.25 -6.81 -0.86
C ASP A 200 6.91 -8.14 -1.26
N VAL A 201 7.21 -8.35 -2.54
CA VAL A 201 7.86 -9.56 -3.04
C VAL A 201 9.28 -9.70 -2.52
N GLN A 202 10.02 -8.60 -2.40
CA GLN A 202 11.35 -8.63 -1.79
C GLN A 202 11.25 -8.93 -0.30
N GLU A 203 10.34 -8.29 0.44
CA GLU A 203 10.11 -8.57 1.85
C GLU A 203 9.78 -10.05 2.07
N LEU A 204 8.86 -10.61 1.27
CA LEU A 204 8.53 -12.03 1.31
C LEU A 204 9.73 -12.92 0.99
N THR A 205 10.61 -12.52 0.07
CA THR A 205 11.84 -13.27 -0.25
C THR A 205 12.72 -13.41 0.98
N TYR A 206 12.94 -12.32 1.72
CA TYR A 206 13.72 -12.37 2.97
C TYR A 206 13.01 -13.20 4.04
N VAL A 207 11.74 -12.96 4.28
CA VAL A 207 10.94 -13.67 5.30
C VAL A 207 10.95 -15.17 5.06
N PHE A 208 10.75 -15.63 3.83
CA PHE A 208 10.72 -17.05 3.51
C PHE A 208 12.11 -17.70 3.67
N CYS A 209 13.15 -17.06 3.15
CA CYS A 209 14.51 -17.57 3.26
C CYS A 209 15.01 -17.60 4.72
N GLU A 210 14.74 -16.57 5.51
CA GLU A 210 15.11 -16.52 6.93
C GLU A 210 14.36 -17.58 7.74
N ARG A 211 13.09 -17.84 7.44
CA ARG A 211 12.31 -18.92 8.04
C ARG A 211 12.87 -20.30 7.68
N ALA A 212 13.46 -20.44 6.49
CA ALA A 212 14.17 -21.65 6.07
C ALA A 212 15.63 -21.73 6.58
N GLY A 213 16.06 -20.79 7.42
CA GLY A 213 17.36 -20.78 8.09
C GLY A 213 18.53 -20.28 7.22
N PHE A 214 18.27 -19.40 6.26
CA PHE A 214 19.32 -18.72 5.51
C PHE A 214 18.88 -17.32 5.05
N ARG A 215 19.85 -16.46 4.70
CA ARG A 215 19.59 -15.19 4.03
C ARG A 215 19.72 -15.35 2.52
N PRO A 216 18.79 -14.76 1.72
CA PRO A 216 18.91 -14.80 0.27
C PRO A 216 20.18 -14.06 -0.18
N ASN A 217 20.91 -14.62 -1.14
CA ASN A 217 22.01 -13.94 -1.81
C ASN A 217 21.43 -12.97 -2.88
N VAL A 218 20.94 -11.83 -2.45
CA VAL A 218 20.40 -10.80 -3.37
C VAL A 218 21.56 -10.18 -4.12
N HIS A 219 21.67 -10.53 -5.40
CA HIS A 219 22.75 -10.09 -6.29
C HIS A 219 22.36 -8.82 -7.06
N PHE A 220 21.07 -8.61 -7.29
CA PHE A 220 20.57 -7.48 -8.03
C PHE A 220 19.18 -7.04 -7.54
N GLU A 221 19.00 -5.73 -7.43
CA GLU A 221 17.72 -5.10 -7.08
C GLU A 221 17.32 -4.09 -8.14
N CYS A 222 16.05 -4.11 -8.57
CA CYS A 222 15.56 -3.27 -9.65
C CYS A 222 14.06 -2.98 -9.50
N GLU A 223 13.61 -1.81 -9.91
CA GLU A 223 12.19 -1.46 -9.94
C GLU A 223 11.43 -2.06 -11.13
N PHE A 224 12.17 -2.51 -12.15
CA PHE A 224 11.59 -2.98 -13.41
C PHE A 224 11.44 -4.51 -13.43
N ALA A 225 10.23 -5.01 -13.20
CA ALA A 225 9.95 -6.45 -13.24
C ALA A 225 10.34 -7.10 -14.60
N SER A 226 10.24 -6.36 -15.72
CA SER A 226 10.66 -6.86 -17.03
C SER A 226 12.16 -7.11 -17.11
N PHE A 227 12.98 -6.29 -16.46
CA PHE A 227 14.43 -6.47 -16.41
C PHE A 227 14.79 -7.71 -15.60
N ILE A 228 14.13 -7.92 -14.46
CA ILE A 228 14.33 -9.12 -13.63
C ILE A 228 14.01 -10.38 -14.45
N GLY A 229 12.86 -10.40 -15.13
CA GLY A 229 12.46 -11.52 -15.98
C GLY A 229 13.47 -11.82 -17.09
N GLU A 230 13.99 -10.79 -17.77
CA GLU A 230 15.01 -10.94 -18.81
C GLU A 230 16.32 -11.49 -18.25
N ALA A 231 16.81 -10.97 -17.12
CA ALA A 231 18.01 -11.45 -16.45
C ALA A 231 17.87 -12.91 -16.02
N VAL A 232 16.71 -13.29 -15.47
CA VAL A 232 16.40 -14.69 -15.12
C VAL A 232 16.40 -15.59 -16.37
N SER A 233 15.81 -15.14 -17.49
CA SER A 233 15.78 -15.91 -18.73
C SER A 233 17.16 -16.20 -19.29
N LEU A 234 18.11 -15.28 -19.07
CA LEU A 234 19.52 -15.42 -19.44
C LEU A 234 20.35 -16.26 -18.44
N GLY A 235 19.74 -16.75 -17.36
CA GLY A 235 20.41 -17.58 -16.38
C GLY A 235 21.27 -16.85 -15.37
N TYR A 236 21.10 -15.53 -15.20
CA TYR A 236 21.90 -14.74 -14.25
C TYR A 236 21.51 -15.00 -12.79
N GLY A 237 20.30 -15.50 -12.54
CA GLY A 237 19.80 -15.84 -11.22
C GLY A 237 18.35 -16.30 -11.23
N ILE A 238 17.73 -16.27 -10.06
CA ILE A 238 16.34 -16.68 -9.83
C ILE A 238 15.55 -15.52 -9.23
N SER A 239 14.21 -15.57 -9.28
CA SER A 239 13.37 -14.58 -8.63
C SER A 239 12.09 -15.20 -8.05
N LEU A 240 11.63 -14.67 -6.92
CA LEU A 240 10.34 -15.02 -6.33
C LEU A 240 9.20 -14.33 -7.09
N ILE A 241 8.14 -15.08 -7.36
CA ILE A 241 6.91 -14.56 -8.01
C ILE A 241 5.71 -15.35 -7.52
N SER A 242 4.50 -14.77 -7.59
CA SER A 242 3.30 -15.57 -7.39
C SER A 242 2.99 -16.43 -8.63
N GLU A 243 2.39 -17.59 -8.40
CA GLU A 243 1.92 -18.49 -9.47
C GLU A 243 0.96 -17.76 -10.42
N ARG A 244 0.04 -16.96 -9.86
CA ARG A 244 -0.89 -16.13 -10.64
C ARG A 244 -0.16 -15.10 -11.49
N GLY A 245 0.80 -14.37 -10.93
CA GLY A 245 1.60 -13.38 -11.66
C GLY A 245 2.34 -14.01 -12.83
N TYR A 246 2.93 -15.19 -12.61
CA TYR A 246 3.56 -15.97 -13.68
C TYR A 246 2.54 -16.38 -14.76
N LEU A 247 1.41 -16.98 -14.38
CA LEU A 247 0.39 -17.43 -15.34
C LEU A 247 -0.21 -16.25 -16.14
N GLN A 248 -0.40 -15.11 -15.51
CA GLN A 248 -0.85 -13.90 -16.21
C GLN A 248 0.18 -13.37 -17.21
N SER A 249 1.48 -13.42 -16.86
CA SER A 249 2.53 -13.04 -17.80
C SER A 249 2.52 -13.93 -19.03
N MET A 250 2.28 -15.23 -18.86
CA MET A 250 2.22 -16.22 -19.93
C MET A 250 0.99 -16.05 -20.86
N ARG A 251 -0.09 -15.43 -20.40
CA ARG A 251 -1.33 -15.22 -21.16
C ARG A 251 -1.35 -13.91 -21.97
N LYS A 252 -0.34 -13.05 -21.85
CA LYS A 252 -0.30 -11.77 -22.58
C LYS A 252 -0.24 -12.00 -24.10
N PRO A 253 -1.03 -11.25 -24.90
CA PRO A 253 -1.06 -11.43 -26.36
C PRO A 253 0.26 -11.05 -27.06
N HIS A 254 1.11 -10.26 -26.42
CA HIS A 254 2.41 -9.81 -26.93
C HIS A 254 3.52 -10.20 -25.97
N ARG A 255 3.79 -11.52 -25.88
CA ARG A 255 4.90 -12.06 -25.08
C ARG A 255 6.23 -11.65 -25.71
N LYS A 256 7.19 -11.32 -24.85
CA LYS A 256 8.57 -11.10 -25.29
C LYS A 256 9.27 -12.44 -25.48
N ALA A 257 10.16 -12.53 -26.45
CA ALA A 257 10.86 -13.77 -26.81
C ALA A 257 11.61 -14.42 -25.61
N TRP A 258 12.10 -13.61 -24.67
CA TRP A 258 12.79 -14.13 -23.48
C TRP A 258 11.84 -14.82 -22.47
N GLU A 259 10.55 -14.51 -22.48
CA GLU A 259 9.56 -15.15 -21.58
C GLU A 259 9.41 -16.64 -21.86
N ASP A 260 9.75 -17.11 -23.07
CA ASP A 260 9.76 -18.54 -23.43
C ASP A 260 10.92 -19.32 -22.77
N ASN A 261 11.95 -18.62 -22.32
CA ASN A 261 13.11 -19.19 -21.66
C ASN A 261 12.98 -19.23 -20.13
N ILE A 262 11.81 -18.90 -19.59
CA ILE A 262 11.55 -18.93 -18.15
C ILE A 262 10.72 -20.17 -17.80
N ALA A 263 11.11 -20.85 -16.73
CA ALA A 263 10.33 -21.87 -16.05
C ALA A 263 9.87 -21.33 -14.69
N PHE A 264 8.66 -21.70 -14.28
CA PHE A 264 8.14 -21.46 -12.93
C PHE A 264 8.14 -22.78 -12.14
N ARG A 265 8.56 -22.73 -10.89
CA ARG A 265 8.49 -23.84 -9.96
C ARG A 265 7.88 -23.39 -8.64
N PRO A 266 6.76 -23.97 -8.23
CA PRO A 266 6.14 -23.65 -6.97
C PRO A 266 7.03 -24.09 -5.80
N LEU A 267 6.99 -23.33 -4.71
CA LEU A 267 7.66 -23.69 -3.46
C LEU A 267 6.86 -24.75 -2.70
N GLU A 268 7.56 -25.66 -2.03
CA GLU A 268 6.97 -26.77 -1.26
C GLU A 268 6.40 -26.31 0.08
N GLU A 269 7.06 -25.33 0.69
CA GLU A 269 6.70 -24.87 2.03
C GLU A 269 5.33 -24.18 2.02
N GLU A 270 4.41 -24.69 2.83
CA GLU A 270 3.03 -24.19 2.92
C GLU A 270 2.95 -22.72 3.31
N TYR A 271 3.96 -22.22 4.03
CA TYR A 271 4.01 -20.80 4.41
C TYR A 271 4.48 -19.89 3.29
N CYS A 272 4.95 -20.42 2.16
CA CYS A 272 5.31 -19.65 0.97
C CYS A 272 4.06 -19.20 0.21
N ARG A 273 3.27 -18.37 0.86
CA ARG A 273 2.04 -17.77 0.34
C ARG A 273 2.03 -16.27 0.57
N ARG A 274 1.36 -15.55 -0.29
CA ARG A 274 1.03 -14.15 -0.03
C ARG A 274 -0.48 -13.98 0.12
N PHE A 275 -0.88 -13.07 0.99
CA PHE A 275 -2.26 -12.85 1.37
C PHE A 275 -2.73 -11.52 0.78
N CYS A 276 -3.47 -11.58 -0.30
CA CYS A 276 -4.03 -10.38 -0.92
C CYS A 276 -5.31 -9.97 -0.23
N GLY A 277 -5.42 -8.70 0.12
CA GLY A 277 -6.59 -8.22 0.82
C GLY A 277 -6.77 -6.71 0.70
N VAL A 278 -7.88 -6.27 1.29
CA VAL A 278 -8.26 -4.86 1.37
C VAL A 278 -8.26 -4.40 2.82
N ALA A 279 -7.74 -3.20 3.04
CA ALA A 279 -7.77 -2.55 4.35
C ALA A 279 -8.47 -1.19 4.28
N TYR A 280 -9.05 -0.82 5.42
CA TYR A 280 -9.65 0.50 5.66
C TYR A 280 -9.47 0.89 7.14
N LEU A 281 -9.75 2.15 7.48
CA LEU A 281 -9.70 2.63 8.86
C LEU A 281 -11.03 2.35 9.57
N GLU A 282 -10.99 1.67 10.73
CA GLU A 282 -12.15 1.34 11.55
C GLU A 282 -12.83 2.59 12.13
N ASP A 283 -12.04 3.58 12.50
CA ASP A 283 -12.51 4.83 13.11
C ASP A 283 -13.08 5.85 12.09
N ARG A 284 -13.25 5.42 10.84
CA ARG A 284 -13.79 6.23 9.76
C ARG A 284 -14.95 5.53 9.06
N ARG A 285 -16.08 6.23 8.94
CA ARG A 285 -17.12 5.81 8.02
C ARG A 285 -16.62 5.99 6.59
N LEU A 286 -16.54 4.91 5.83
CA LEU A 286 -16.19 5.00 4.41
C LEU A 286 -17.21 5.84 3.64
N PRO A 287 -16.77 6.67 2.66
CA PRO A 287 -17.68 7.28 1.68
C PRO A 287 -18.56 6.20 1.02
N ARG A 288 -19.79 6.57 0.63
CA ARG A 288 -20.75 5.59 0.07
C ARG A 288 -20.20 4.78 -1.09
N ALA A 289 -19.48 5.43 -2.01
CA ALA A 289 -18.86 4.76 -3.15
C ALA A 289 -17.75 3.78 -2.71
N ALA A 290 -16.91 4.18 -1.74
CA ALA A 290 -15.85 3.33 -1.20
C ALA A 290 -16.41 2.14 -0.43
N GLN A 291 -17.48 2.33 0.37
CA GLN A 291 -18.19 1.26 1.05
C GLN A 291 -18.76 0.24 0.06
N ALA A 292 -19.44 0.71 -0.97
CA ALA A 292 -20.01 -0.15 -2.00
C ALA A 292 -18.93 -0.94 -2.76
N PHE A 293 -17.77 -0.30 -3.04
CA PHE A 293 -16.67 -1.00 -3.68
C PHE A 293 -16.00 -2.02 -2.74
N TYR A 294 -15.86 -1.71 -1.45
CA TYR A 294 -15.39 -2.67 -0.46
C TYR A 294 -16.30 -3.91 -0.39
N GLU A 295 -17.63 -3.71 -0.33
CA GLU A 295 -18.61 -4.80 -0.34
C GLU A 295 -18.51 -5.62 -1.63
N TYR A 296 -18.39 -4.95 -2.78
CA TYR A 296 -18.17 -5.61 -4.07
C TYR A 296 -16.91 -6.49 -4.06
N LEU A 297 -15.78 -5.99 -3.54
CA LEU A 297 -14.53 -6.76 -3.43
C LEU A 297 -14.68 -7.98 -2.52
N THR A 298 -15.40 -7.82 -1.40
CA THR A 298 -15.60 -8.89 -0.41
C THR A 298 -16.58 -9.94 -0.89
N ASP A 299 -17.61 -9.56 -1.63
CA ASP A 299 -18.59 -10.49 -2.21
C ASP A 299 -18.01 -11.30 -3.37
N HIS A 300 -17.11 -10.67 -4.14
CA HIS A 300 -16.38 -11.29 -5.26
C HIS A 300 -15.02 -11.85 -4.84
N ARG A 301 -14.77 -12.01 -3.53
CA ARG A 301 -13.57 -12.70 -3.03
C ARG A 301 -13.54 -14.12 -3.56
N GLU A 302 -12.38 -14.55 -4.00
CA GLU A 302 -12.22 -15.89 -4.57
C GLU A 302 -12.47 -16.97 -3.50
N LYS A 303 -13.53 -17.73 -3.67
CA LYS A 303 -13.73 -18.98 -2.95
C LYS A 303 -12.91 -20.06 -3.67
N GLY A 304 -11.64 -20.24 -3.23
CA GLY A 304 -10.84 -21.39 -3.64
C GLY A 304 -10.19 -21.32 -5.02
N GLY A 305 -9.59 -20.17 -5.40
CA GLY A 305 -8.59 -20.14 -6.49
C GLY A 305 -9.13 -20.09 -7.91
N GLN A 306 -10.42 -19.93 -8.14
CA GLN A 306 -10.97 -19.69 -9.48
C GLN A 306 -11.03 -18.18 -9.76
N VAL A 307 -10.38 -17.79 -10.84
CA VAL A 307 -10.29 -16.42 -11.36
C VAL A 307 -11.61 -16.07 -12.07
N LEU A 308 -12.21 -14.94 -11.70
CA LEU A 308 -13.18 -14.26 -12.56
C LEU A 308 -12.50 -13.70 -13.81
#